data_26c638c517d533e84ce88a09b001200e
#
_entry.id   26c638c517d533e84ce88a09b001200e
#
_cell.length_a   1.000
_cell.length_b   1.000
_cell.length_c   1.000
_cell.angle_alpha   90.00
_cell.angle_beta   90.00
_cell.angle_gamma   90.00
#
_symmetry.space_group_name_H-M   'P 1'
#
loop_
_entity.id
_entity.type
_entity.pdbx_description
1 polymer ?
#
loop_
_entity_poly.entity_id
_entity_poly.type
_entity_poly.pdbx_seq_one_letter_code
_entity_poly.pdbx_strand_id
1 'polypeptide(L)'
;MKLPLSRVAEFLSADGEFDRDAIATGYSIDSRTIRPGELFFAVKGEKMDGHDFVWQAIEKGAIAAVASREHISASDSLVILDAPGRGGRTRASAPTQSKSGLMVVEDTLQALQVLAKTVRRLWARPLIAVTGSAGKTTTKEAIAHVLSSRFRVHKSEGNFNNQFGLPLMLLKLEPEHDVAAVELGMSHLGEITALSQIAEPKVGVVTNVAPVHLEFFNSIAEIARAKYELIESLPDNGTAVLNGDDEYVSQFGREFKGKVVTYGLGMVCMVRAERVEALGEKGSAFDVVVGARRERATLPLVGNHNVHNSLAAVAVGMEHGLTLAEAVSALADLAPADKRGQVVRIGNITVINDCYNSNPKALAAMVDALMTIPAKRRIVVAGEMLELGPQGEEMHRESGGSTAEKGIDVLIGVRGLATWMVQAARDSGISAEFVASPEEAARWLSREARDGDVVLLKASRGVELEKALEIWQESAISHQPLAVRKSLLNDQRPKTKDH
;
A
#
# COMPACT_ATOMS: atom_id res chain seq x y z
N MET A 1 -15.29 4.22 13.43
CA MET A 1 -16.54 4.27 14.25
C MET A 1 -16.33 5.19 15.44
N LYS A 2 -17.22 6.13 15.66
CA LYS A 2 -17.17 7.04 16.81
C LYS A 2 -17.72 6.31 18.04
N LEU A 3 -17.00 6.35 19.17
CA LEU A 3 -17.37 5.64 20.39
C LEU A 3 -17.21 6.55 21.63
N PRO A 4 -18.16 6.47 22.61
CA PRO A 4 -17.94 7.09 23.92
C PRO A 4 -16.71 6.47 24.60
N LEU A 5 -15.91 7.28 25.30
CA LEU A 5 -14.72 6.78 26.00
C LEU A 5 -15.05 5.74 27.08
N SER A 6 -16.24 5.80 27.69
CA SER A 6 -16.72 4.75 28.59
C SER A 6 -16.79 3.38 27.92
N ARG A 7 -17.25 3.32 26.65
CA ARG A 7 -17.31 2.06 25.88
C ARG A 7 -15.94 1.59 25.45
N VAL A 8 -15.06 2.52 25.07
CA VAL A 8 -13.66 2.19 24.76
C VAL A 8 -12.98 1.57 25.98
N ALA A 9 -13.10 2.20 27.15
CA ALA A 9 -12.52 1.70 28.40
C ALA A 9 -13.08 0.30 28.78
N GLU A 10 -14.39 0.09 28.61
CA GLU A 10 -15.00 -1.24 28.82
C GLU A 10 -14.38 -2.30 27.89
N PHE A 11 -14.26 -2.03 26.60
CA PHE A 11 -13.67 -2.96 25.63
C PHE A 11 -12.21 -3.28 25.90
N LEU A 12 -11.47 -2.30 26.43
CA LEU A 12 -10.05 -2.43 26.74
C LEU A 12 -9.77 -2.91 28.17
N SER A 13 -10.79 -3.00 29.01
CA SER A 13 -10.63 -3.18 30.47
C SER A 13 -9.65 -2.13 31.03
N ALA A 14 -9.74 -0.88 30.55
CA ALA A 14 -8.84 0.19 30.92
C ALA A 14 -9.29 0.89 32.20
N ASP A 15 -8.32 1.16 33.08
CA ASP A 15 -8.46 2.01 34.24
C ASP A 15 -8.11 3.46 33.88
N GLY A 16 -8.22 4.39 34.84
CA GLY A 16 -7.71 5.76 34.71
C GLY A 16 -8.75 6.86 34.84
N GLU A 17 -8.29 8.11 34.65
CA GLU A 17 -9.10 9.32 34.79
C GLU A 17 -9.30 9.98 33.43
N PHE A 18 -10.52 9.93 32.91
CA PHE A 18 -10.92 10.52 31.63
C PHE A 18 -12.42 10.87 31.67
N ASP A 19 -12.83 11.75 30.76
CA ASP A 19 -14.26 12.08 30.59
C ASP A 19 -14.97 10.90 29.91
N ARG A 20 -15.77 10.17 30.68
CA ARG A 20 -16.45 8.94 30.26
C ARG A 20 -17.50 9.17 29.16
N ASP A 21 -18.10 10.36 29.13
CA ASP A 21 -19.18 10.70 28.19
C ASP A 21 -18.63 11.32 26.88
N ALA A 22 -17.37 11.71 26.87
CA ALA A 22 -16.71 12.24 25.70
C ALA A 22 -16.63 11.18 24.58
N ILE A 23 -16.78 11.62 23.33
CA ILE A 23 -16.83 10.74 22.14
C ILE A 23 -15.52 10.83 21.36
N ALA A 24 -14.79 9.73 21.24
CA ALA A 24 -13.66 9.64 20.33
C ALA A 24 -14.16 9.77 18.89
N THR A 25 -13.68 10.81 18.17
CA THR A 25 -14.03 11.08 16.78
C THR A 25 -13.11 10.40 15.78
N GLY A 26 -11.97 9.90 16.26
CA GLY A 26 -10.95 9.17 15.51
C GLY A 26 -9.93 8.56 16.45
N TYR A 27 -8.92 7.90 15.88
CA TYR A 27 -7.89 7.17 16.59
C TYR A 27 -6.53 7.38 15.93
N SER A 28 -5.49 7.64 16.70
CA SER A 28 -4.14 7.92 16.18
C SER A 28 -3.05 7.28 17.05
N ILE A 29 -1.92 6.95 16.42
CA ILE A 29 -0.66 6.58 17.08
C ILE A 29 0.43 7.63 16.82
N ASP A 30 0.13 8.70 16.07
CA ASP A 30 1.08 9.74 15.69
C ASP A 30 0.67 11.10 16.27
N SER A 31 1.41 11.56 17.29
CA SER A 31 1.19 12.83 17.96
C SER A 31 1.41 14.06 17.05
N ARG A 32 2.08 13.89 15.90
CA ARG A 32 2.35 14.99 14.96
C ARG A 32 1.11 15.36 14.14
N THR A 33 0.31 14.35 13.79
CA THR A 33 -0.86 14.46 12.91
C THR A 33 -2.19 14.31 13.62
N ILE A 34 -2.19 14.13 14.94
CA ILE A 34 -3.40 13.96 15.75
C ILE A 34 -4.31 15.18 15.62
N ARG A 35 -5.61 14.95 15.58
CA ARG A 35 -6.66 15.96 15.44
C ARG A 35 -7.45 16.11 16.75
N PRO A 36 -8.03 17.27 17.02
CA PRO A 36 -8.90 17.46 18.17
C PRO A 36 -10.05 16.43 18.20
N GLY A 37 -10.25 15.81 19.37
CA GLY A 37 -11.26 14.78 19.58
C GLY A 37 -10.82 13.35 19.24
N GLU A 38 -9.61 13.13 18.70
CA GLU A 38 -9.08 11.78 18.48
C GLU A 38 -8.53 11.18 19.79
N LEU A 39 -8.62 9.86 19.92
CA LEU A 39 -7.98 9.08 20.99
C LEU A 39 -6.57 8.68 20.55
N PHE A 40 -5.57 9.05 21.36
CA PHE A 40 -4.17 8.71 21.11
C PHE A 40 -3.79 7.37 21.73
N PHE A 41 -3.14 6.49 20.99
CA PHE A 41 -2.53 5.26 21.51
C PHE A 41 -1.01 5.42 21.58
N ALA A 42 -0.45 5.37 22.79
CA ALA A 42 0.98 5.48 23.03
C ALA A 42 1.69 4.14 22.71
N VAL A 43 1.80 3.80 21.42
CA VAL A 43 2.38 2.54 20.98
C VAL A 43 3.89 2.65 20.84
N LYS A 44 4.63 1.65 21.30
CA LYS A 44 6.06 1.54 21.14
C LYS A 44 6.39 1.06 19.72
N GLY A 45 7.10 1.88 18.95
CA GLY A 45 7.64 1.54 17.64
C GLY A 45 9.10 1.11 17.71
N GLU A 46 9.70 0.79 16.57
CA GLU A 46 11.11 0.37 16.48
C GLU A 46 12.11 1.46 16.91
N LYS A 47 11.82 2.71 16.59
CA LYS A 47 12.74 3.86 16.79
C LYS A 47 12.28 4.83 17.86
N MET A 48 11.01 4.84 18.20
CA MET A 48 10.41 5.83 19.10
C MET A 48 9.37 5.15 19.97
N ASP A 49 9.24 5.62 21.21
CA ASP A 49 8.17 5.20 22.12
C ASP A 49 7.05 6.25 22.12
N GLY A 50 5.81 5.82 21.84
CA GLY A 50 4.64 6.69 21.82
C GLY A 50 4.35 7.32 23.19
N HIS A 51 4.81 6.71 24.29
CA HIS A 51 4.62 7.21 25.64
C HIS A 51 5.33 8.57 25.86
N ASP A 52 6.46 8.82 25.18
CA ASP A 52 7.16 10.11 25.22
C ASP A 52 6.31 11.27 24.67
N PHE A 53 5.25 10.99 23.93
CA PHE A 53 4.44 11.97 23.20
C PHE A 53 3.02 12.12 23.71
N VAL A 54 2.65 11.46 24.80
CA VAL A 54 1.27 11.49 25.34
C VAL A 54 0.81 12.90 25.64
N TRP A 55 1.61 13.67 26.37
CA TRP A 55 1.24 15.05 26.74
C TRP A 55 1.18 15.96 25.51
N GLN A 56 2.09 15.78 24.57
CA GLN A 56 2.05 16.51 23.30
C GLN A 56 0.76 16.23 22.51
N ALA A 57 0.29 14.99 22.52
CA ALA A 57 -0.96 14.61 21.86
C ALA A 57 -2.17 15.27 22.55
N ILE A 58 -2.20 15.27 23.89
CA ILE A 58 -3.26 15.93 24.68
C ILE A 58 -3.25 17.44 24.44
N GLU A 59 -2.09 18.10 24.44
CA GLU A 59 -1.96 19.53 24.15
C GLU A 59 -2.46 19.90 22.75
N LYS A 60 -2.33 18.99 21.77
CA LYS A 60 -2.86 19.16 20.42
C LYS A 60 -4.35 18.85 20.28
N GLY A 61 -5.01 18.46 21.37
CA GLY A 61 -6.45 18.24 21.41
C GLY A 61 -6.87 16.78 21.35
N ALA A 62 -5.98 15.83 21.61
CA ALA A 62 -6.42 14.45 21.86
C ALA A 62 -7.41 14.45 23.02
N ILE A 63 -8.54 13.73 22.83
CA ILE A 63 -9.60 13.67 23.84
C ILE A 63 -9.18 12.87 25.07
N ALA A 64 -8.30 11.89 24.87
CA ALA A 64 -7.61 11.08 25.87
C ALA A 64 -6.41 10.38 25.23
N ALA A 65 -5.56 9.75 26.06
CA ALA A 65 -4.49 8.89 25.60
C ALA A 65 -4.55 7.52 26.29
N VAL A 66 -4.28 6.45 25.53
CA VAL A 66 -4.10 5.09 26.05
C VAL A 66 -2.61 4.87 26.28
N ALA A 67 -2.21 4.58 27.50
CA ALA A 67 -0.83 4.35 27.91
C ALA A 67 -0.68 3.04 28.69
N SER A 68 0.50 2.42 28.64
CA SER A 68 0.76 1.19 29.38
C SER A 68 1.05 1.47 30.85
N ARG A 69 0.64 0.55 31.72
CA ARG A 69 0.79 0.62 33.17
C ARG A 69 2.25 0.80 33.61
N GLU A 70 3.18 0.17 32.90
CA GLU A 70 4.62 0.24 33.21
C GLU A 70 5.22 1.65 33.06
N HIS A 71 4.59 2.51 32.21
CA HIS A 71 5.04 3.89 31.96
C HIS A 71 4.36 4.90 32.90
N ILE A 72 3.53 4.45 33.84
CA ILE A 72 2.79 5.30 34.76
C ILE A 72 3.34 5.09 36.17
N SER A 73 3.79 6.17 36.83
CA SER A 73 4.34 6.05 38.19
C SER A 73 3.28 5.64 39.23
N ALA A 74 3.69 4.83 40.20
CA ALA A 74 2.85 4.34 41.29
C ALA A 74 2.50 5.42 42.35
N SER A 75 2.90 6.69 42.18
CA SER A 75 2.55 7.77 43.09
C SER A 75 1.15 8.30 42.76
N ASP A 76 0.37 8.68 43.76
CA ASP A 76 -1.05 9.14 43.77
C ASP A 76 -1.45 10.21 42.74
N SER A 77 -0.62 10.43 41.76
CA SER A 77 -0.85 11.28 40.59
C SER A 77 -0.34 10.52 39.37
N LEU A 78 -1.19 10.21 38.41
CA LEU A 78 -0.83 9.67 37.10
C LEU A 78 0.21 10.58 36.42
N VAL A 79 1.50 10.26 36.60
CA VAL A 79 2.64 10.94 35.98
C VAL A 79 3.32 9.93 35.09
N ILE A 80 3.42 10.21 33.81
CA ILE A 80 4.25 9.40 32.91
C ILE A 80 5.71 9.59 33.30
N LEU A 81 6.42 8.51 33.50
CA LEU A 81 7.84 8.52 33.84
C LEU A 81 8.63 9.00 32.61
N ASP A 82 9.47 10.01 32.80
CA ASP A 82 10.47 10.38 31.78
C ASP A 82 11.40 9.20 31.51
N ALA A 83 11.65 8.90 30.25
CA ALA A 83 12.61 7.86 29.86
C ALA A 83 13.97 8.15 30.51
N PRO A 84 14.65 7.14 31.07
CA PRO A 84 15.97 7.35 31.68
C PRO A 84 17.00 7.65 30.58
N GLY A 85 17.42 8.92 30.48
CA GLY A 85 18.56 9.24 29.60
C GLY A 85 18.70 10.63 29.03
N ARG A 86 17.84 11.61 29.37
CA ARG A 86 18.09 13.01 28.96
C ARG A 86 18.19 13.92 30.16
N GLY A 87 19.43 14.28 30.45
CA GLY A 87 19.81 15.16 31.54
C GLY A 87 19.17 16.54 31.47
N GLY A 88 18.70 17.00 32.58
CA GLY A 88 18.67 18.39 33.02
C GLY A 88 17.70 19.35 32.34
N ARG A 89 16.44 19.36 32.77
CA ARG A 89 15.67 20.58 32.79
C ARG A 89 15.03 20.75 34.17
N THR A 90 15.35 21.84 34.81
CA THR A 90 14.81 22.33 36.07
C THR A 90 13.28 22.35 36.05
N ARG A 91 12.67 21.78 37.09
CA ARG A 91 11.26 21.89 37.43
C ARG A 91 10.76 23.33 37.28
N ALA A 92 10.13 23.64 36.15
CA ALA A 92 9.16 24.73 36.11
C ALA A 92 7.85 24.14 36.66
N SER A 93 7.26 24.80 37.66
CA SER A 93 5.97 24.45 38.23
C SER A 93 4.93 24.34 37.10
N ALA A 94 4.51 23.10 36.78
CA ALA A 94 3.42 22.87 35.87
C ALA A 94 2.15 23.52 36.38
N PRO A 95 1.32 24.15 35.52
CA PRO A 95 0.01 24.63 35.92
C PRO A 95 -0.82 23.43 36.37
N THR A 96 -1.53 23.60 37.48
CA THR A 96 -2.54 22.69 38.03
C THR A 96 -3.73 22.60 37.06
N GLN A 97 -3.55 22.00 35.88
CA GLN A 97 -4.65 21.55 35.02
C GLN A 97 -4.96 20.10 35.41
N SER A 98 -6.22 19.82 35.60
CA SER A 98 -6.74 18.48 35.92
C SER A 98 -6.10 17.44 35.01
N LYS A 99 -5.45 16.42 35.56
CA LYS A 99 -4.75 15.32 34.88
C LYS A 99 -5.73 14.31 34.26
N SER A 100 -6.92 14.74 33.85
CA SER A 100 -7.94 13.93 33.19
C SER A 100 -7.57 13.71 31.71
N GLY A 101 -7.63 12.50 31.28
CA GLY A 101 -7.40 12.14 29.86
C GLY A 101 -6.48 10.93 29.64
N LEU A 102 -6.23 10.13 30.70
CA LEU A 102 -5.45 8.89 30.56
C LEU A 102 -6.31 7.66 30.78
N MET A 103 -6.19 6.71 29.82
CA MET A 103 -6.64 5.32 29.93
C MET A 103 -5.42 4.42 30.09
N VAL A 104 -5.41 3.59 31.11
CA VAL A 104 -4.30 2.72 31.47
C VAL A 104 -4.61 1.29 31.09
N VAL A 105 -3.73 0.66 30.35
CA VAL A 105 -3.81 -0.72 29.88
C VAL A 105 -2.49 -1.45 30.15
N GLU A 106 -2.46 -2.77 30.01
CA GLU A 106 -1.21 -3.53 30.14
C GLU A 106 -0.31 -3.37 28.91
N ASP A 107 -0.89 -3.46 27.70
CA ASP A 107 -0.18 -3.34 26.41
C ASP A 107 -1.00 -2.47 25.46
N THR A 108 -0.41 -1.37 25.01
CA THR A 108 -1.09 -0.36 24.15
C THR A 108 -1.29 -0.84 22.72
N LEU A 109 -0.40 -1.68 22.17
CA LEU A 109 -0.59 -2.28 20.86
C LEU A 109 -1.70 -3.32 20.89
N GLN A 110 -1.70 -4.18 21.89
CA GLN A 110 -2.78 -5.16 22.09
C GLN A 110 -4.12 -4.45 22.30
N ALA A 111 -4.15 -3.37 23.07
CA ALA A 111 -5.35 -2.54 23.26
C ALA A 111 -5.88 -1.97 21.94
N LEU A 112 -5.01 -1.42 21.09
CA LEU A 112 -5.36 -0.93 19.75
C LEU A 112 -5.98 -2.04 18.89
N GLN A 113 -5.39 -3.23 18.89
CA GLN A 113 -5.85 -4.41 18.14
C GLN A 113 -7.18 -4.94 18.66
N VAL A 114 -7.35 -5.03 19.98
CA VAL A 114 -8.61 -5.45 20.63
C VAL A 114 -9.73 -4.48 20.29
N LEU A 115 -9.50 -3.16 20.36
CA LEU A 115 -10.50 -2.17 19.99
C LEU A 115 -10.88 -2.30 18.51
N ALA A 116 -9.90 -2.44 17.64
CA ALA A 116 -10.13 -2.61 16.20
C ALA A 116 -10.94 -3.86 15.89
N LYS A 117 -10.62 -4.99 16.51
CA LYS A 117 -11.37 -6.23 16.39
C LYS A 117 -12.80 -6.09 16.91
N THR A 118 -12.99 -5.38 18.01
CA THR A 118 -14.31 -5.10 18.57
C THR A 118 -15.14 -4.24 17.63
N VAL A 119 -14.58 -3.16 17.09
CA VAL A 119 -15.23 -2.31 16.08
C VAL A 119 -15.56 -3.12 14.83
N ARG A 120 -14.63 -3.99 14.36
CA ARG A 120 -14.86 -4.88 13.23
C ARG A 120 -16.08 -5.79 13.46
N ARG A 121 -16.22 -6.37 14.65
CA ARG A 121 -17.35 -7.22 15.02
C ARG A 121 -18.66 -6.47 15.19
N LEU A 122 -18.62 -5.26 15.74
CA LEU A 122 -19.79 -4.40 15.84
C LEU A 122 -20.29 -3.98 14.45
N TRP A 123 -19.40 -3.71 13.52
CA TRP A 123 -19.75 -3.38 12.14
C TRP A 123 -20.34 -4.58 11.39
N ALA A 124 -19.86 -5.80 11.62
CA ALA A 124 -20.42 -7.10 11.23
C ALA A 124 -20.75 -7.30 9.73
N ARG A 125 -20.22 -6.49 8.81
CA ARG A 125 -20.48 -6.60 7.36
C ARG A 125 -19.29 -7.26 6.64
N PRO A 126 -19.44 -7.67 5.36
CA PRO A 126 -18.39 -8.35 4.61
C PRO A 126 -17.09 -7.54 4.53
N LEU A 127 -15.98 -8.21 4.77
CA LEU A 127 -14.62 -7.66 4.62
C LEU A 127 -13.82 -8.56 3.69
N ILE A 128 -13.19 -7.93 2.71
CA ILE A 128 -12.27 -8.54 1.76
C ILE A 128 -10.84 -8.23 2.22
N ALA A 129 -10.00 -9.26 2.37
CA ALA A 129 -8.57 -9.10 2.63
C ALA A 129 -7.75 -9.48 1.39
N VAL A 130 -6.74 -8.67 1.07
CA VAL A 130 -5.86 -8.87 -0.09
C VAL A 130 -4.42 -9.02 0.38
N THR A 131 -3.77 -10.11 -0.03
CA THR A 131 -2.33 -10.32 0.17
C THR A 131 -1.64 -10.76 -1.12
N GLY A 132 -0.30 -10.87 -1.09
CA GLY A 132 0.55 -11.30 -2.19
C GLY A 132 1.91 -10.60 -2.18
N SER A 133 2.83 -11.05 -2.99
CA SER A 133 4.16 -10.44 -3.12
C SER A 133 4.11 -9.09 -3.85
N ALA A 134 3.32 -9.00 -4.91
CA ALA A 134 3.11 -7.78 -5.70
C ALA A 134 1.62 -7.60 -6.05
N GLY A 135 1.20 -6.38 -6.39
CA GLY A 135 -0.16 -6.08 -6.84
C GLY A 135 -1.21 -5.90 -5.74
N LYS A 136 -0.90 -6.11 -4.46
CA LYS A 136 -1.86 -5.98 -3.34
C LYS A 136 -2.66 -4.69 -3.36
N THR A 137 -1.97 -3.56 -3.35
CA THR A 137 -2.61 -2.23 -3.32
C THR A 137 -3.45 -1.99 -4.56
N THR A 138 -2.92 -2.27 -5.74
CA THR A 138 -3.66 -2.09 -7.01
C THR A 138 -4.90 -2.98 -7.05
N THR A 139 -4.79 -4.24 -6.61
CA THR A 139 -5.93 -5.16 -6.51
C THR A 139 -6.96 -4.68 -5.51
N LYS A 140 -6.55 -4.22 -4.32
CA LYS A 140 -7.45 -3.63 -3.32
C LYS A 140 -8.17 -2.38 -3.87
N GLU A 141 -7.44 -1.48 -4.54
CA GLU A 141 -8.04 -0.29 -5.17
C GLU A 141 -9.03 -0.68 -6.27
N ALA A 142 -8.68 -1.65 -7.12
CA ALA A 142 -9.57 -2.15 -8.16
C ALA A 142 -10.84 -2.80 -7.57
N ILE A 143 -10.70 -3.62 -6.52
CA ILE A 143 -11.83 -4.21 -5.79
C ILE A 143 -12.73 -3.12 -5.22
N ALA A 144 -12.15 -2.16 -4.51
CA ALA A 144 -12.90 -1.07 -3.92
C ALA A 144 -13.63 -0.24 -4.99
N HIS A 145 -12.98 0.04 -6.12
CA HIS A 145 -13.56 0.78 -7.24
C HIS A 145 -14.74 0.03 -7.88
N VAL A 146 -14.56 -1.25 -8.21
CA VAL A 146 -15.62 -2.10 -8.79
C VAL A 146 -16.81 -2.20 -7.84
N LEU A 147 -16.58 -2.43 -6.55
CA LEU A 147 -17.66 -2.51 -5.56
C LEU A 147 -18.35 -1.16 -5.33
N SER A 148 -17.64 -0.04 -5.50
CA SER A 148 -18.22 1.31 -5.31
C SER A 148 -19.30 1.66 -6.35
N SER A 149 -19.42 0.88 -7.43
CA SER A 149 -20.54 1.01 -8.38
C SER A 149 -21.90 0.71 -7.74
N ARG A 150 -21.93 -0.02 -6.62
CA ARG A 150 -23.17 -0.42 -5.92
C ARG A 150 -23.16 -0.22 -4.42
N PHE A 151 -21.98 -0.19 -3.78
CA PHE A 151 -21.80 -0.21 -2.33
C PHE A 151 -21.02 1.00 -1.85
N ARG A 152 -21.24 1.40 -0.60
CA ARG A 152 -20.36 2.33 0.12
C ARG A 152 -19.18 1.53 0.69
N VAL A 153 -18.03 1.67 0.06
CA VAL A 153 -16.85 0.86 0.34
C VAL A 153 -15.90 1.60 1.27
N HIS A 154 -15.54 0.96 2.40
CA HIS A 154 -14.36 1.33 3.16
C HIS A 154 -13.15 0.61 2.60
N LYS A 155 -12.00 1.31 2.47
CA LYS A 155 -10.74 0.69 2.05
C LYS A 155 -9.57 1.17 2.88
N SER A 156 -8.56 0.31 3.06
CA SER A 156 -7.32 0.75 3.70
C SER A 156 -6.58 1.75 2.82
N GLU A 157 -6.00 2.78 3.45
CA GLU A 157 -5.25 3.85 2.81
C GLU A 157 -3.74 3.58 2.90
N GLY A 158 -2.97 4.08 1.94
CA GLY A 158 -1.50 3.99 1.97
C GLY A 158 -0.98 2.56 2.19
N ASN A 159 -0.02 2.43 3.11
CA ASN A 159 0.59 1.17 3.54
C ASN A 159 0.11 0.69 4.94
N PHE A 160 -1.07 1.10 5.37
CA PHE A 160 -1.66 0.65 6.64
C PHE A 160 -2.13 -0.81 6.54
N ASN A 161 -1.17 -1.73 6.46
CA ASN A 161 -1.38 -3.16 6.20
C ASN A 161 -0.68 -4.09 7.20
N ASN A 162 -0.12 -3.54 8.28
CA ASN A 162 0.62 -4.26 9.32
C ASN A 162 -0.10 -4.17 10.68
N GLN A 163 0.54 -4.69 11.74
CA GLN A 163 0.00 -4.75 13.11
C GLN A 163 -0.40 -3.40 13.73
N PHE A 164 0.07 -2.28 13.20
CA PHE A 164 -0.31 -0.92 13.61
C PHE A 164 -1.35 -0.31 12.67
N GLY A 165 -1.11 -0.45 11.37
CA GLY A 165 -1.90 0.21 10.32
C GLY A 165 -3.27 -0.41 10.13
N LEU A 166 -3.37 -1.74 10.04
CA LEU A 166 -4.66 -2.42 9.87
C LEU A 166 -5.66 -2.08 10.98
N PRO A 167 -5.30 -2.12 12.28
CA PRO A 167 -6.19 -1.69 13.34
C PRO A 167 -6.73 -0.27 13.14
N LEU A 168 -5.87 0.70 12.79
CA LEU A 168 -6.30 2.08 12.54
C LEU A 168 -7.30 2.18 11.39
N MET A 169 -7.13 1.36 10.34
CA MET A 169 -8.09 1.33 9.22
C MET A 169 -9.44 0.72 9.64
N LEU A 170 -9.44 -0.34 10.45
CA LEU A 170 -10.67 -0.94 10.95
C LEU A 170 -11.43 -0.01 11.90
N LEU A 171 -10.72 0.82 12.67
CA LEU A 171 -11.34 1.84 13.53
C LEU A 171 -12.05 2.96 12.75
N LYS A 172 -11.73 3.14 11.45
CA LYS A 172 -12.45 4.05 10.54
C LYS A 172 -13.73 3.44 9.95
N LEU A 173 -14.07 2.20 10.26
CA LEU A 173 -15.36 1.61 9.84
C LEU A 173 -16.52 2.38 10.45
N GLU A 174 -17.50 2.73 9.62
CA GLU A 174 -18.71 3.46 9.99
C GLU A 174 -19.95 2.66 9.60
N PRO A 175 -21.10 2.85 10.27
CA PRO A 175 -22.35 2.12 9.97
C PRO A 175 -22.81 2.27 8.53
N GLU A 176 -22.42 3.36 7.84
CA GLU A 176 -22.77 3.63 6.45
C GLU A 176 -22.02 2.74 5.45
N HIS A 177 -20.84 2.23 5.79
CA HIS A 177 -20.10 1.36 4.90
C HIS A 177 -20.79 0.01 4.73
N ASP A 178 -20.98 -0.43 3.50
CA ASP A 178 -21.64 -1.72 3.19
C ASP A 178 -20.66 -2.87 3.10
N VAL A 179 -19.41 -2.57 2.73
CA VAL A 179 -18.31 -3.54 2.53
C VAL A 179 -16.97 -2.87 2.79
N ALA A 180 -15.97 -3.66 3.18
CA ALA A 180 -14.61 -3.16 3.36
C ALA A 180 -13.59 -3.98 2.55
N ALA A 181 -12.56 -3.32 2.02
CA ALA A 181 -11.41 -3.94 1.35
C ALA A 181 -10.12 -3.50 2.04
N VAL A 182 -9.36 -4.44 2.60
CA VAL A 182 -8.13 -4.18 3.32
C VAL A 182 -6.95 -4.95 2.72
N GLU A 183 -5.76 -4.39 2.85
CA GLU A 183 -4.52 -5.03 2.47
C GLU A 183 -3.86 -5.65 3.70
N LEU A 184 -3.34 -6.88 3.58
CA LEU A 184 -2.53 -7.54 4.60
C LEU A 184 -1.10 -7.71 4.08
N GLY A 185 -0.17 -7.00 4.73
CA GLY A 185 1.27 -7.13 4.51
C GLY A 185 1.90 -8.13 5.47
N MET A 186 3.10 -8.61 5.15
CA MET A 186 3.88 -9.45 6.05
C MET A 186 5.37 -9.37 5.74
N SER A 187 6.18 -9.54 6.77
CA SER A 187 7.62 -9.77 6.72
C SER A 187 8.01 -11.10 7.36
N HIS A 188 7.13 -11.71 8.17
CA HIS A 188 7.38 -12.98 8.87
C HIS A 188 6.15 -13.91 8.81
N LEU A 189 6.42 -15.20 9.06
CA LEU A 189 5.36 -16.19 9.28
C LEU A 189 4.50 -15.81 10.50
N GLY A 190 3.19 -16.07 10.43
CA GLY A 190 2.22 -15.80 11.49
C GLY A 190 1.62 -14.38 11.45
N GLU A 191 2.22 -13.43 10.75
CA GLU A 191 1.72 -12.06 10.71
C GLU A 191 0.37 -11.96 9.97
N ILE A 192 0.18 -12.66 8.85
CA ILE A 192 -1.10 -12.67 8.14
C ILE A 192 -2.18 -13.35 8.98
N THR A 193 -1.83 -14.42 9.71
CA THR A 193 -2.75 -15.05 10.67
C THR A 193 -3.19 -14.04 11.73
N ALA A 194 -2.26 -13.34 12.37
CA ALA A 194 -2.57 -12.33 13.39
C ALA A 194 -3.46 -11.21 12.85
N LEU A 195 -3.13 -10.68 11.67
CA LEU A 195 -3.92 -9.63 11.01
C LEU A 195 -5.32 -10.14 10.60
N SER A 196 -5.41 -11.37 10.11
CA SER A 196 -6.69 -12.01 9.76
C SER A 196 -7.57 -12.24 10.98
N GLN A 197 -6.99 -12.56 12.13
CA GLN A 197 -7.73 -12.71 13.41
C GLN A 197 -8.32 -11.37 13.90
N ILE A 198 -7.74 -10.23 13.51
CA ILE A 198 -8.27 -8.90 13.81
C ILE A 198 -9.34 -8.51 12.78
N ALA A 199 -9.05 -8.69 11.48
CA ALA A 199 -9.90 -8.28 10.37
C ALA A 199 -11.12 -9.19 10.16
N GLU A 200 -11.02 -10.47 10.53
CA GLU A 200 -12.05 -11.49 10.31
C GLU A 200 -12.64 -11.43 8.88
N PRO A 201 -11.78 -11.67 7.85
CA PRO A 201 -12.21 -11.53 6.46
C PRO A 201 -13.18 -12.63 6.05
N LYS A 202 -14.16 -12.27 5.20
CA LYS A 202 -15.08 -13.21 4.55
C LYS A 202 -14.58 -13.67 3.19
N VAL A 203 -13.80 -12.80 2.52
CA VAL A 203 -13.18 -13.06 1.23
C VAL A 203 -11.67 -12.83 1.36
N GLY A 204 -10.88 -13.79 0.94
CA GLY A 204 -9.43 -13.70 0.87
C GLY A 204 -8.95 -13.70 -0.58
N VAL A 205 -8.16 -12.70 -0.95
CA VAL A 205 -7.59 -12.56 -2.30
C VAL A 205 -6.09 -12.72 -2.22
N VAL A 206 -5.52 -13.64 -3.00
CA VAL A 206 -4.06 -13.80 -3.10
C VAL A 206 -3.62 -13.51 -4.53
N THR A 207 -2.75 -12.50 -4.69
CA THR A 207 -2.34 -12.03 -6.03
C THR A 207 -1.25 -12.88 -6.64
N ASN A 208 -0.15 -13.09 -5.95
CA ASN A 208 0.98 -13.90 -6.41
C ASN A 208 1.97 -14.20 -5.29
N VAL A 209 2.87 -15.14 -5.57
CA VAL A 209 4.07 -15.43 -4.78
C VAL A 209 5.30 -15.10 -5.64
N ALA A 210 6.23 -14.33 -5.09
CA ALA A 210 7.49 -13.97 -5.72
C ALA A 210 8.57 -13.81 -4.67
N PRO A 211 9.86 -13.88 -5.03
CA PRO A 211 10.99 -13.67 -4.12
C PRO A 211 11.04 -12.22 -3.67
N VAL A 212 10.41 -11.94 -2.53
CA VAL A 212 10.40 -10.66 -1.81
C VAL A 212 10.65 -10.93 -0.34
N HIS A 213 11.17 -9.95 0.39
CA HIS A 213 11.47 -10.11 1.82
C HIS A 213 12.43 -11.29 2.11
N LEU A 214 13.33 -11.63 1.18
CA LEU A 214 14.30 -12.73 1.32
C LEU A 214 15.31 -12.52 2.45
N GLU A 215 15.35 -11.35 3.03
CA GLU A 215 16.06 -11.07 4.27
C GLU A 215 15.45 -11.81 5.47
N PHE A 216 14.12 -12.09 5.42
CA PHE A 216 13.35 -12.69 6.50
C PHE A 216 12.88 -14.12 6.20
N PHE A 217 13.00 -14.58 4.95
CA PHE A 217 12.56 -15.89 4.51
C PHE A 217 13.69 -16.66 3.84
N ASN A 218 13.81 -17.95 4.15
CA ASN A 218 14.84 -18.81 3.59
C ASN A 218 14.50 -19.34 2.19
N SER A 219 13.23 -19.26 1.78
CA SER A 219 12.77 -19.79 0.48
C SER A 219 11.47 -19.14 0.01
N ILE A 220 11.20 -19.26 -1.29
CA ILE A 220 9.91 -18.86 -1.89
C ILE A 220 8.75 -19.71 -1.31
N ALA A 221 9.01 -20.97 -0.96
CA ALA A 221 8.01 -21.83 -0.34
C ALA A 221 7.57 -21.32 1.05
N GLU A 222 8.48 -20.75 1.83
CA GLU A 222 8.12 -20.09 3.10
C GLU A 222 7.28 -18.83 2.86
N ILE A 223 7.61 -18.03 1.83
CA ILE A 223 6.79 -16.88 1.42
C ILE A 223 5.39 -17.34 1.00
N ALA A 224 5.29 -18.44 0.24
CA ALA A 224 4.02 -19.05 -0.15
C ALA A 224 3.23 -19.50 1.08
N ARG A 225 3.89 -20.15 2.03
CA ARG A 225 3.27 -20.59 3.31
C ARG A 225 2.71 -19.43 4.11
N ALA A 226 3.48 -18.33 4.23
CA ALA A 226 3.03 -17.13 4.92
C ALA A 226 1.79 -16.50 4.25
N LYS A 227 1.72 -16.49 2.91
CA LYS A 227 0.54 -15.95 2.20
C LYS A 227 -0.66 -16.87 2.26
N TYR A 228 -0.44 -18.17 2.35
CA TYR A 228 -1.49 -19.17 2.52
C TYR A 228 -2.24 -19.00 3.85
N GLU A 229 -1.63 -18.42 4.87
CA GLU A 229 -2.26 -18.10 6.16
C GLU A 229 -3.57 -17.32 6.01
N LEU A 230 -3.69 -16.46 4.97
CA LEU A 230 -4.96 -15.77 4.70
C LEU A 230 -6.08 -16.77 4.40
N ILE A 231 -5.80 -17.78 3.58
CA ILE A 231 -6.81 -18.77 3.16
C ILE A 231 -7.17 -19.69 4.33
N GLU A 232 -6.19 -20.09 5.14
CA GLU A 232 -6.43 -20.88 6.37
C GLU A 232 -7.27 -20.12 7.40
N SER A 233 -7.15 -18.78 7.42
CA SER A 233 -7.88 -17.93 8.36
C SER A 233 -9.32 -17.63 7.94
N LEU A 234 -9.72 -18.01 6.71
CA LEU A 234 -11.09 -17.81 6.24
C LEU A 234 -12.06 -18.81 6.92
N PRO A 235 -13.30 -18.39 7.19
CA PRO A 235 -14.32 -19.31 7.67
C PRO A 235 -14.70 -20.34 6.58
N ASP A 236 -15.18 -21.51 6.99
CA ASP A 236 -15.59 -22.61 6.09
C ASP A 236 -16.63 -22.17 5.03
N ASN A 237 -17.39 -21.12 5.29
CA ASN A 237 -18.32 -20.50 4.35
C ASN A 237 -17.77 -19.22 3.71
N GLY A 238 -16.44 -19.03 3.74
CA GLY A 238 -15.74 -17.93 3.08
C GLY A 238 -15.47 -18.18 1.61
N THR A 239 -14.85 -17.21 0.95
CA THR A 239 -14.44 -17.31 -0.47
C THR A 239 -12.96 -17.00 -0.62
N ALA A 240 -12.22 -17.91 -1.25
CA ALA A 240 -10.84 -17.74 -1.67
C ALA A 240 -10.81 -17.33 -3.15
N VAL A 241 -10.27 -16.14 -3.47
CA VAL A 241 -10.09 -15.63 -4.83
C VAL A 241 -8.60 -15.72 -5.17
N LEU A 242 -8.23 -16.65 -6.04
CA LEU A 242 -6.87 -17.11 -6.25
C LEU A 242 -6.40 -16.89 -7.68
N ASN A 243 -5.18 -16.39 -7.84
CA ASN A 243 -4.52 -16.30 -9.14
C ASN A 243 -4.16 -17.71 -9.63
N GLY A 244 -4.90 -18.19 -10.63
CA GLY A 244 -4.71 -19.52 -11.22
C GLY A 244 -3.47 -19.65 -12.10
N ASP A 245 -2.83 -18.53 -12.49
CA ASP A 245 -1.61 -18.53 -13.29
C ASP A 245 -0.34 -18.53 -12.42
N ASP A 246 -0.47 -18.35 -11.10
CA ASP A 246 0.67 -18.41 -10.18
C ASP A 246 0.84 -19.83 -9.65
N GLU A 247 2.04 -20.37 -9.76
CA GLU A 247 2.37 -21.76 -9.43
C GLU A 247 1.98 -22.14 -7.99
N TYR A 248 2.23 -21.25 -7.02
CA TYR A 248 1.91 -21.51 -5.62
C TYR A 248 0.44 -21.20 -5.31
N VAL A 249 -0.04 -20.03 -5.74
CA VAL A 249 -1.40 -19.56 -5.39
C VAL A 249 -2.47 -20.47 -5.96
N SER A 250 -2.27 -21.05 -7.15
CA SER A 250 -3.18 -22.02 -7.78
C SER A 250 -3.44 -23.28 -6.91
N GLN A 251 -2.53 -23.58 -5.99
CA GLN A 251 -2.62 -24.71 -5.07
C GLN A 251 -3.41 -24.39 -3.78
N PHE A 252 -3.55 -23.13 -3.41
CA PHE A 252 -4.08 -22.72 -2.13
C PHE A 252 -5.55 -23.07 -1.89
N GLY A 253 -6.28 -23.38 -2.95
CA GLY A 253 -7.67 -23.81 -2.84
C GLY A 253 -7.89 -25.30 -2.54
N ARG A 254 -6.84 -26.14 -2.54
CA ARG A 254 -7.00 -27.61 -2.49
C ARG A 254 -7.63 -28.13 -1.20
N GLU A 255 -7.27 -27.56 -0.08
CA GLU A 255 -7.74 -27.99 1.24
C GLU A 255 -8.79 -27.02 1.84
N PHE A 256 -9.07 -25.93 1.14
CA PHE A 256 -10.05 -24.96 1.61
C PHE A 256 -11.48 -25.49 1.44
N LYS A 257 -12.25 -25.50 2.51
CA LYS A 257 -13.62 -26.03 2.50
C LYS A 257 -14.67 -25.08 1.94
N GLY A 258 -14.34 -23.79 1.89
CA GLY A 258 -15.22 -22.77 1.37
C GLY A 258 -15.22 -22.69 -0.16
N LYS A 259 -15.73 -21.61 -0.69
CA LYS A 259 -15.78 -21.36 -2.14
C LYS A 259 -14.42 -20.93 -2.67
N VAL A 260 -13.97 -21.55 -3.76
CA VAL A 260 -12.77 -21.13 -4.50
C VAL A 260 -13.17 -20.52 -5.83
N VAL A 261 -12.64 -19.34 -6.13
CA VAL A 261 -12.79 -18.65 -7.42
C VAL A 261 -11.39 -18.38 -7.97
N THR A 262 -11.06 -18.98 -9.13
CA THR A 262 -9.77 -18.74 -9.77
C THR A 262 -9.88 -17.65 -10.83
N TYR A 263 -8.85 -16.79 -10.92
CA TYR A 263 -8.75 -15.78 -11.97
C TYR A 263 -7.36 -15.81 -12.63
N GLY A 264 -7.28 -15.37 -13.89
CA GLY A 264 -6.03 -15.34 -14.65
C GLY A 264 -6.23 -15.29 -16.16
N LEU A 265 -5.17 -15.57 -16.91
CA LEU A 265 -5.19 -15.70 -18.37
C LEU A 265 -5.38 -17.15 -18.80
N GLY A 266 -5.04 -18.10 -17.91
CA GLY A 266 -5.13 -19.54 -18.18
C GLY A 266 -6.55 -20.01 -18.41
N MET A 267 -6.70 -20.97 -19.36
CA MET A 267 -8.02 -21.51 -19.75
C MET A 267 -8.78 -22.21 -18.63
N VAL A 268 -8.08 -22.62 -17.56
CA VAL A 268 -8.68 -23.27 -16.39
C VAL A 268 -9.23 -22.29 -15.37
N CYS A 269 -8.95 -20.98 -15.51
CA CYS A 269 -9.43 -19.96 -14.61
C CYS A 269 -10.94 -19.70 -14.81
N MET A 270 -11.67 -19.56 -13.72
CA MET A 270 -13.12 -19.28 -13.74
C MET A 270 -13.43 -17.88 -14.26
N VAL A 271 -12.62 -16.89 -13.88
CA VAL A 271 -12.67 -15.51 -14.38
C VAL A 271 -11.37 -15.28 -15.17
N ARG A 272 -11.45 -15.25 -16.49
CA ARG A 272 -10.24 -15.16 -17.30
C ARG A 272 -10.27 -14.03 -18.32
N ALA A 273 -9.09 -13.53 -18.69
CA ALA A 273 -8.96 -12.59 -19.79
C ALA A 273 -8.52 -13.32 -21.07
N GLU A 274 -9.15 -12.97 -22.16
CA GLU A 274 -8.80 -13.38 -23.51
C GLU A 274 -8.59 -12.15 -24.41
N ARG A 275 -7.87 -12.30 -25.52
CA ARG A 275 -7.62 -11.23 -26.49
C ARG A 275 -7.10 -9.94 -25.82
N VAL A 276 -6.04 -10.10 -25.00
CA VAL A 276 -5.40 -8.97 -24.31
C VAL A 276 -4.60 -8.14 -25.33
N GLU A 277 -4.94 -6.87 -25.44
CA GLU A 277 -4.32 -5.89 -26.31
C GLU A 277 -3.72 -4.77 -25.47
N ALA A 278 -2.42 -4.52 -25.62
CA ALA A 278 -1.76 -3.39 -24.99
C ALA A 278 -2.09 -2.09 -25.78
N LEU A 279 -2.59 -1.07 -25.09
CA LEU A 279 -2.91 0.24 -25.66
C LEU A 279 -1.86 1.30 -25.31
N GLY A 280 -0.64 0.85 -24.99
CA GLY A 280 0.47 1.72 -24.57
C GLY A 280 0.16 2.43 -23.26
N GLU A 281 0.34 3.76 -23.25
CA GLU A 281 0.07 4.60 -22.07
C GLU A 281 -1.42 4.65 -21.67
N LYS A 282 -2.32 4.25 -22.56
CA LYS A 282 -3.77 4.20 -22.30
C LYS A 282 -4.17 2.90 -21.59
N GLY A 283 -3.21 2.02 -21.29
CA GLY A 283 -3.46 0.78 -20.56
C GLY A 283 -3.69 -0.44 -21.46
N SER A 284 -4.79 -1.18 -21.25
CA SER A 284 -5.08 -2.42 -21.95
C SER A 284 -6.57 -2.56 -22.29
N ALA A 285 -6.88 -3.35 -23.34
CA ALA A 285 -8.23 -3.82 -23.62
C ALA A 285 -8.21 -5.35 -23.75
N PHE A 286 -9.24 -6.01 -23.20
CA PHE A 286 -9.33 -7.47 -23.19
C PHE A 286 -10.77 -7.92 -23.00
N ASP A 287 -11.05 -9.17 -23.34
CA ASP A 287 -12.33 -9.79 -23.03
C ASP A 287 -12.26 -10.48 -21.66
N VAL A 288 -13.22 -10.21 -20.80
CA VAL A 288 -13.42 -10.97 -19.57
C VAL A 288 -14.42 -12.08 -19.83
N VAL A 289 -14.04 -13.32 -19.54
CA VAL A 289 -14.85 -14.51 -19.79
C VAL A 289 -15.14 -15.25 -18.49
N VAL A 290 -16.43 -15.51 -18.25
CA VAL A 290 -16.90 -16.31 -17.10
C VAL A 290 -17.95 -17.30 -17.57
N GLY A 291 -17.58 -18.58 -17.66
CA GLY A 291 -18.41 -19.60 -18.31
C GLY A 291 -18.71 -19.25 -19.77
N ALA A 292 -19.99 -19.14 -20.11
CA ALA A 292 -20.42 -18.73 -21.47
C ALA A 292 -20.54 -17.20 -21.65
N ARG A 293 -20.38 -16.42 -20.59
CA ARG A 293 -20.54 -14.95 -20.65
C ARG A 293 -19.21 -14.31 -21.03
N ARG A 294 -19.26 -13.25 -21.84
CA ARG A 294 -18.11 -12.48 -22.30
C ARG A 294 -18.45 -10.99 -22.33
N GLU A 295 -17.55 -10.16 -21.79
CA GLU A 295 -17.65 -8.71 -21.82
C GLU A 295 -16.31 -8.09 -22.22
N ARG A 296 -16.31 -7.06 -23.05
CA ARG A 296 -15.08 -6.33 -23.44
C ARG A 296 -14.75 -5.29 -22.36
N ALA A 297 -13.55 -5.41 -21.79
CA ALA A 297 -12.99 -4.48 -20.81
C ALA A 297 -12.02 -3.49 -21.47
N THR A 298 -12.01 -2.26 -20.96
CA THR A 298 -10.91 -1.29 -21.09
C THR A 298 -10.38 -1.01 -19.70
N LEU A 299 -9.06 -1.00 -19.54
CA LEU A 299 -8.38 -0.79 -18.27
C LEU A 299 -7.31 0.29 -18.45
N PRO A 300 -7.47 1.50 -17.89
CA PRO A 300 -6.53 2.61 -18.07
C PRO A 300 -5.30 2.50 -17.13
N LEU A 301 -4.83 1.28 -16.90
CA LEU A 301 -3.63 0.98 -16.12
C LEU A 301 -2.58 0.33 -17.02
N VAL A 302 -1.38 0.87 -16.99
CA VAL A 302 -0.25 0.41 -17.82
C VAL A 302 0.25 -0.95 -17.33
N GLY A 303 0.39 -1.92 -18.25
CA GLY A 303 1.02 -3.22 -18.03
C GLY A 303 0.05 -4.38 -17.78
N ASN A 304 0.40 -5.54 -18.38
CA ASN A 304 -0.42 -6.76 -18.34
C ASN A 304 -0.66 -7.32 -16.93
N HIS A 305 0.24 -7.06 -15.98
CA HIS A 305 0.03 -7.44 -14.58
C HIS A 305 -1.23 -6.78 -13.97
N ASN A 306 -1.64 -5.61 -14.49
CA ASN A 306 -2.87 -4.96 -14.07
C ASN A 306 -4.13 -5.64 -14.63
N VAL A 307 -4.02 -6.40 -15.72
CA VAL A 307 -5.11 -7.28 -16.17
C VAL A 307 -5.42 -8.32 -15.08
N HIS A 308 -4.40 -9.00 -14.52
CA HIS A 308 -4.60 -9.93 -13.40
C HIS A 308 -5.24 -9.23 -12.18
N ASN A 309 -4.74 -8.06 -11.80
CA ASN A 309 -5.28 -7.31 -10.66
C ASN A 309 -6.76 -6.94 -10.88
N SER A 310 -7.15 -6.59 -12.11
CA SER A 310 -8.53 -6.26 -12.46
C SER A 310 -9.45 -7.48 -12.51
N LEU A 311 -8.94 -8.64 -12.97
CA LEU A 311 -9.71 -9.90 -12.95
C LEU A 311 -10.06 -10.33 -11.51
N ALA A 312 -9.14 -10.14 -10.55
CA ALA A 312 -9.43 -10.35 -9.14
C ALA A 312 -10.57 -9.45 -8.66
N ALA A 313 -10.58 -8.18 -9.09
CA ALA A 313 -11.64 -7.23 -8.75
C ALA A 313 -12.99 -7.62 -9.36
N VAL A 314 -13.01 -8.08 -10.62
CA VAL A 314 -14.22 -8.63 -11.27
C VAL A 314 -14.74 -9.85 -10.50
N ALA A 315 -13.85 -10.79 -10.14
CA ALA A 315 -14.21 -11.97 -9.37
C ALA A 315 -14.87 -11.59 -8.03
N VAL A 316 -14.27 -10.66 -7.27
CA VAL A 316 -14.83 -10.17 -6.01
C VAL A 316 -16.15 -9.42 -6.23
N GLY A 317 -16.26 -8.58 -7.27
CA GLY A 317 -17.51 -7.89 -7.61
C GLY A 317 -18.66 -8.85 -7.86
N MET A 318 -18.40 -9.92 -8.62
CA MET A 318 -19.40 -10.97 -8.89
C MET A 318 -19.79 -11.75 -7.62
N GLU A 319 -18.84 -12.02 -6.71
CA GLU A 319 -19.12 -12.62 -5.42
C GLU A 319 -20.06 -11.76 -4.54
N HIS A 320 -20.04 -10.44 -4.74
CA HIS A 320 -20.92 -9.49 -4.06
C HIS A 320 -22.17 -9.17 -4.86
N GLY A 321 -22.48 -9.96 -5.90
CA GLY A 321 -23.73 -9.89 -6.65
C GLY A 321 -23.75 -8.88 -7.80
N LEU A 322 -22.63 -8.30 -8.21
CA LEU A 322 -22.54 -7.56 -9.46
C LEU A 322 -22.65 -8.53 -10.64
N THR A 323 -23.30 -8.10 -11.72
CA THR A 323 -23.23 -8.81 -13.00
C THR A 323 -21.83 -8.67 -13.62
N LEU A 324 -21.48 -9.53 -14.55
CA LEU A 324 -20.21 -9.42 -15.28
C LEU A 324 -20.09 -8.05 -15.98
N ALA A 325 -21.18 -7.59 -16.61
CA ALA A 325 -21.22 -6.32 -17.31
C ALA A 325 -20.98 -5.12 -16.36
N GLU A 326 -21.60 -5.10 -15.18
CA GLU A 326 -21.40 -4.05 -14.18
C GLU A 326 -19.94 -4.04 -13.68
N ALA A 327 -19.39 -5.20 -13.32
CA ALA A 327 -18.04 -5.31 -12.82
C ALA A 327 -16.99 -4.92 -13.88
N VAL A 328 -17.21 -5.29 -15.15
CA VAL A 328 -16.31 -4.94 -16.26
C VAL A 328 -16.42 -3.46 -16.63
N SER A 329 -17.65 -2.91 -16.67
CA SER A 329 -17.86 -1.49 -16.96
C SER A 329 -17.13 -0.58 -15.96
N ALA A 330 -17.09 -0.96 -14.68
CA ALA A 330 -16.40 -0.18 -13.65
C ALA A 330 -14.89 -0.09 -13.87
N LEU A 331 -14.27 -1.02 -14.61
CA LEU A 331 -12.81 -0.97 -14.86
C LEU A 331 -12.38 0.21 -15.74
N ALA A 332 -13.28 0.73 -16.56
CA ALA A 332 -12.96 1.79 -17.54
C ALA A 332 -12.52 3.11 -16.90
N ASP A 333 -12.95 3.38 -15.67
CA ASP A 333 -12.66 4.61 -14.93
C ASP A 333 -11.66 4.38 -13.77
N LEU A 334 -11.01 3.22 -13.71
CA LEU A 334 -10.07 2.89 -12.65
C LEU A 334 -8.79 3.72 -12.78
N ALA A 335 -8.55 4.59 -11.80
CA ALA A 335 -7.32 5.37 -11.72
C ALA A 335 -6.17 4.57 -11.07
N PRO A 336 -4.91 4.79 -11.50
CA PRO A 336 -3.77 4.19 -10.82
C PRO A 336 -3.65 4.73 -9.38
N ALA A 337 -3.25 3.86 -8.45
CA ALA A 337 -2.89 4.29 -7.11
C ALA A 337 -1.61 5.16 -7.14
N ASP A 338 -1.40 5.94 -6.07
CA ASP A 338 -0.25 6.84 -6.00
C ASP A 338 1.07 6.10 -6.24
N LYS A 339 1.89 6.64 -7.16
CA LYS A 339 3.21 6.11 -7.55
C LYS A 339 3.18 4.65 -8.03
N ARG A 340 2.07 4.21 -8.65
CA ARG A 340 1.89 2.85 -9.17
C ARG A 340 1.47 2.86 -10.64
N GLY A 341 2.47 3.02 -11.51
CA GLY A 341 2.26 3.08 -12.95
C GLY A 341 1.53 4.33 -13.41
N GLN A 342 1.60 5.42 -12.65
CA GLN A 342 1.01 6.70 -13.06
C GLN A 342 1.72 7.26 -14.28
N VAL A 343 0.95 7.62 -15.30
CA VAL A 343 1.48 8.28 -16.49
C VAL A 343 1.45 9.79 -16.27
N VAL A 344 2.62 10.41 -16.38
CA VAL A 344 2.84 11.86 -16.25
C VAL A 344 3.47 12.39 -17.53
N ARG A 345 3.14 13.63 -17.93
CA ARG A 345 3.73 14.30 -19.09
C ARG A 345 4.63 15.45 -18.67
N ILE A 346 5.84 15.48 -19.25
CA ILE A 346 6.75 16.60 -19.14
C ILE A 346 7.05 17.05 -20.58
N GLY A 347 6.36 18.09 -21.06
CA GLY A 347 6.36 18.43 -22.48
C GLY A 347 5.90 17.24 -23.34
N ASN A 348 6.73 16.83 -24.30
CA ASN A 348 6.47 15.67 -25.17
C ASN A 348 7.12 14.37 -24.66
N ILE A 349 7.53 14.33 -23.39
CA ILE A 349 8.09 13.14 -22.74
C ILE A 349 6.99 12.46 -21.92
N THR A 350 6.86 11.14 -22.09
CA THR A 350 5.97 10.32 -21.26
C THR A 350 6.76 9.74 -20.11
N VAL A 351 6.30 9.93 -18.89
CA VAL A 351 6.93 9.37 -17.67
C VAL A 351 5.96 8.41 -17.01
N ILE A 352 6.43 7.18 -16.72
CA ILE A 352 5.72 6.21 -15.90
C ILE A 352 6.30 6.28 -14.49
N ASN A 353 5.55 6.82 -13.55
CA ASN A 353 5.90 6.87 -12.15
C ASN A 353 5.43 5.59 -11.44
N ASP A 354 6.36 4.70 -11.12
CA ASP A 354 6.12 3.45 -10.37
C ASP A 354 7.09 3.33 -9.17
N CYS A 355 7.30 4.46 -8.47
CA CYS A 355 8.29 4.63 -7.41
C CYS A 355 7.85 4.15 -6.03
N TYR A 356 6.66 3.54 -5.88
CA TYR A 356 6.19 3.13 -4.57
C TYR A 356 7.02 2.01 -3.95
N ASN A 357 7.32 0.95 -4.72
CA ASN A 357 8.20 -0.15 -4.31
C ASN A 357 8.74 -0.90 -5.54
N SER A 358 9.85 -1.63 -5.37
CA SER A 358 10.46 -2.43 -6.43
C SER A 358 10.94 -3.77 -5.93
N ASN A 359 10.86 -4.76 -6.81
CA ASN A 359 11.53 -6.06 -6.74
C ASN A 359 11.78 -6.55 -8.18
N PRO A 360 12.60 -7.59 -8.41
CA PRO A 360 12.94 -8.04 -9.75
C PRO A 360 11.73 -8.33 -10.65
N LYS A 361 10.72 -9.05 -10.15
CA LYS A 361 9.49 -9.39 -10.90
C LYS A 361 8.68 -8.13 -11.26
N ALA A 362 8.56 -7.19 -10.32
CA ALA A 362 7.83 -5.94 -10.55
C ALA A 362 8.58 -5.01 -11.51
N LEU A 363 9.91 -4.96 -11.47
CA LEU A 363 10.71 -4.20 -12.43
C LEU A 363 10.54 -4.78 -13.82
N ALA A 364 10.71 -6.09 -13.99
CA ALA A 364 10.54 -6.79 -15.26
C ALA A 364 9.16 -6.54 -15.89
N ALA A 365 8.08 -6.61 -15.09
CA ALA A 365 6.71 -6.35 -15.54
C ALA A 365 6.51 -4.90 -16.01
N MET A 366 7.14 -3.92 -15.34
CA MET A 366 7.06 -2.52 -15.75
C MET A 366 7.92 -2.20 -16.96
N VAL A 367 9.06 -2.88 -17.14
CA VAL A 367 9.84 -2.78 -18.38
C VAL A 367 9.05 -3.36 -19.55
N ASP A 368 8.37 -4.51 -19.37
CA ASP A 368 7.47 -5.05 -20.41
C ASP A 368 6.36 -4.05 -20.77
N ALA A 369 5.79 -3.39 -19.78
CA ALA A 369 4.79 -2.36 -20.00
C ALA A 369 5.37 -1.14 -20.76
N LEU A 370 6.57 -0.68 -20.40
CA LEU A 370 7.30 0.37 -21.10
C LEU A 370 7.49 0.06 -22.59
N MET A 371 7.82 -1.21 -22.91
CA MET A 371 8.04 -1.65 -24.29
C MET A 371 6.79 -1.59 -25.16
N THR A 372 5.60 -1.59 -24.58
CA THR A 372 4.33 -1.44 -25.35
C THR A 372 4.02 -0.01 -25.77
N ILE A 373 4.74 0.98 -25.22
CA ILE A 373 4.49 2.40 -25.49
C ILE A 373 5.36 2.85 -26.67
N PRO A 374 4.79 3.48 -27.71
CA PRO A 374 5.57 4.06 -28.80
C PRO A 374 6.54 5.11 -28.27
N ALA A 375 7.81 4.99 -28.61
CA ALA A 375 8.88 5.89 -28.13
C ALA A 375 9.97 6.07 -29.20
N LYS A 376 10.62 7.22 -29.19
CA LYS A 376 11.90 7.40 -29.93
C LYS A 376 13.05 6.76 -29.16
N ARG A 377 13.01 6.86 -27.83
CA ARG A 377 13.99 6.28 -26.91
C ARG A 377 13.30 5.90 -25.61
N ARG A 378 13.72 4.78 -25.02
CA ARG A 378 13.21 4.24 -23.74
C ARG A 378 14.29 4.31 -22.68
N ILE A 379 13.95 4.98 -21.59
CA ILE A 379 14.85 5.20 -20.45
C ILE A 379 14.26 4.51 -19.22
N VAL A 380 15.07 3.71 -18.55
CA VAL A 380 14.69 3.12 -17.25
C VAL A 380 15.56 3.75 -16.17
N VAL A 381 14.96 4.43 -15.22
CA VAL A 381 15.59 4.92 -14.01
C VAL A 381 15.20 3.95 -12.89
N ALA A 382 16.12 3.05 -12.56
CA ALA A 382 15.90 1.98 -11.60
C ALA A 382 16.69 2.24 -10.31
N GLY A 383 15.98 2.46 -9.21
CA GLY A 383 16.61 2.56 -7.90
C GLY A 383 16.89 1.20 -7.28
N GLU A 384 17.68 1.22 -6.21
CA GLU A 384 17.98 0.04 -5.40
C GLU A 384 16.71 -0.71 -4.99
N MET A 385 16.75 -2.03 -5.09
CA MET A 385 15.72 -2.94 -4.59
C MET A 385 16.15 -3.43 -3.19
N LEU A 386 15.41 -3.00 -2.16
CA LEU A 386 15.70 -3.32 -0.77
C LEU A 386 15.08 -4.67 -0.36
N GLU A 387 15.51 -5.22 0.78
CA GLU A 387 14.97 -6.44 1.39
C GLU A 387 15.20 -7.73 0.56
N LEU A 388 16.20 -7.74 -0.32
CA LEU A 388 16.56 -8.92 -1.11
C LEU A 388 17.56 -9.85 -0.40
N GLY A 389 18.04 -9.46 0.79
CA GLY A 389 18.98 -10.25 1.58
C GLY A 389 20.32 -10.50 0.87
N PRO A 390 20.99 -11.65 1.17
CA PRO A 390 22.32 -11.95 0.61
C PRO A 390 22.37 -12.06 -0.92
N GLN A 391 21.24 -12.31 -1.59
CA GLN A 391 21.15 -12.42 -3.05
C GLN A 391 20.95 -11.07 -3.74
N GLY A 392 20.94 -9.97 -2.99
CA GLY A 392 20.62 -8.64 -3.51
C GLY A 392 21.50 -8.22 -4.69
N GLU A 393 22.82 -8.46 -4.62
CA GLU A 393 23.75 -8.15 -5.71
C GLU A 393 23.42 -8.90 -6.99
N GLU A 394 23.26 -10.23 -6.92
CA GLU A 394 22.97 -11.08 -8.07
C GLU A 394 21.63 -10.72 -8.69
N MET A 395 20.60 -10.50 -7.88
CA MET A 395 19.28 -10.10 -8.36
C MET A 395 19.29 -8.72 -9.06
N HIS A 396 20.13 -7.78 -8.61
CA HIS A 396 20.31 -6.52 -9.31
C HIS A 396 21.03 -6.73 -10.65
N ARG A 397 22.07 -7.56 -10.68
CA ARG A 397 22.80 -7.89 -11.90
C ARG A 397 21.90 -8.54 -12.95
N GLU A 398 21.14 -9.58 -12.56
CA GLU A 398 20.17 -10.23 -13.42
C GLU A 398 19.10 -9.26 -13.94
N SER A 399 18.57 -8.39 -13.05
CA SER A 399 17.57 -7.39 -13.44
C SER A 399 18.11 -6.38 -14.44
N GLY A 400 19.39 -5.98 -14.32
CA GLY A 400 20.05 -5.08 -15.25
C GLY A 400 20.24 -5.70 -16.63
N GLY A 401 20.76 -6.92 -16.69
CA GLY A 401 20.94 -7.69 -17.93
C GLY A 401 19.59 -7.93 -18.64
N SER A 402 18.62 -8.46 -17.90
CA SER A 402 17.27 -8.71 -18.46
C SER A 402 16.59 -7.43 -18.96
N THR A 403 16.80 -6.30 -18.27
CA THR A 403 16.26 -5.01 -18.73
C THR A 403 16.91 -4.55 -20.03
N ALA A 404 18.22 -4.74 -20.17
CA ALA A 404 18.95 -4.42 -21.40
C ALA A 404 18.51 -5.31 -22.59
N GLU A 405 18.37 -6.63 -22.37
CA GLU A 405 17.92 -7.60 -23.37
C GLU A 405 16.53 -7.29 -23.95
N LYS A 406 15.68 -6.60 -23.20
CA LYS A 406 14.36 -6.15 -23.69
C LYS A 406 14.42 -5.00 -24.68
N GLY A 407 15.60 -4.40 -24.93
CA GLY A 407 15.81 -3.37 -25.93
C GLY A 407 15.45 -1.97 -25.47
N ILE A 408 15.72 -1.65 -24.20
CA ILE A 408 15.73 -0.25 -23.72
C ILE A 408 17.00 0.43 -24.21
N ASP A 409 16.97 1.74 -24.35
CA ASP A 409 18.11 2.53 -24.86
C ASP A 409 19.07 2.98 -23.75
N VAL A 410 18.52 3.30 -22.56
CA VAL A 410 19.31 3.83 -21.45
C VAL A 410 18.81 3.27 -20.11
N LEU A 411 19.75 2.84 -19.25
CA LEU A 411 19.49 2.48 -17.84
C LEU A 411 20.24 3.42 -16.90
N ILE A 412 19.52 4.07 -15.99
CA ILE A 412 20.10 4.84 -14.89
C ILE A 412 19.86 4.10 -13.59
N GLY A 413 20.94 3.62 -12.97
CA GLY A 413 20.89 3.01 -11.64
C GLY A 413 21.00 4.07 -10.55
N VAL A 414 20.11 4.03 -9.55
CA VAL A 414 20.08 5.04 -8.48
C VAL A 414 20.31 4.38 -7.13
N ARG A 415 21.41 4.73 -6.49
CA ARG A 415 21.79 4.35 -5.12
C ARG A 415 22.17 2.86 -4.97
N GLY A 416 23.05 2.57 -4.02
CA GLY A 416 23.36 1.25 -3.47
C GLY A 416 23.62 0.17 -4.52
N LEU A 417 22.95 -0.97 -4.36
CA LEU A 417 23.12 -2.13 -5.23
C LEU A 417 22.67 -1.93 -6.69
N ALA A 418 21.99 -0.80 -7.01
CA ALA A 418 21.66 -0.46 -8.40
C ALA A 418 22.92 -0.32 -9.30
N THR A 419 24.11 -0.16 -8.70
CA THR A 419 25.39 -0.18 -9.43
C THR A 419 25.59 -1.49 -10.22
N TRP A 420 25.10 -2.63 -9.70
CA TRP A 420 25.19 -3.93 -10.36
C TRP A 420 24.24 -4.05 -11.55
N MET A 421 23.06 -3.40 -11.49
CA MET A 421 22.19 -3.29 -12.67
C MET A 421 22.88 -2.52 -13.80
N VAL A 422 23.56 -1.41 -13.46
CA VAL A 422 24.30 -0.59 -14.42
C VAL A 422 25.44 -1.38 -15.06
N GLN A 423 26.20 -2.14 -14.27
CA GLN A 423 27.30 -2.94 -14.79
C GLN A 423 26.79 -3.97 -15.78
N ALA A 424 25.76 -4.75 -15.43
CA ALA A 424 25.19 -5.78 -16.29
C ALA A 424 24.58 -5.17 -17.57
N ALA A 425 23.95 -4.03 -17.49
CA ALA A 425 23.39 -3.32 -18.64
C ALA A 425 24.50 -2.85 -19.60
N ARG A 426 25.62 -2.36 -19.09
CA ARG A 426 26.83 -2.01 -19.89
C ARG A 426 27.42 -3.23 -20.56
N ASP A 427 27.55 -4.34 -19.83
CA ASP A 427 28.07 -5.61 -20.36
C ASP A 427 27.16 -6.15 -21.48
N SER A 428 25.86 -5.83 -21.42
CA SER A 428 24.88 -6.13 -22.49
C SER A 428 24.89 -5.11 -23.64
N GLY A 429 25.77 -4.08 -23.60
CA GLY A 429 26.02 -3.15 -24.71
C GLY A 429 25.07 -1.93 -24.77
N ILE A 430 24.24 -1.67 -23.76
CA ILE A 430 23.41 -0.47 -23.73
C ILE A 430 24.06 0.67 -22.95
N SER A 431 23.60 1.91 -23.18
CA SER A 431 24.04 3.06 -22.38
C SER A 431 23.53 2.93 -20.96
N ALA A 432 24.41 2.97 -19.97
CA ALA A 432 23.99 2.92 -18.57
C ALA A 432 24.88 3.79 -17.68
N GLU A 433 24.27 4.45 -16.69
CA GLU A 433 24.96 5.34 -15.75
C GLU A 433 24.46 5.12 -14.33
N PHE A 434 25.37 5.17 -13.35
CA PHE A 434 25.03 5.11 -11.93
C PHE A 434 25.05 6.53 -11.34
N VAL A 435 24.04 6.85 -10.54
CA VAL A 435 23.94 8.10 -9.79
C VAL A 435 23.66 7.79 -8.31
N ALA A 436 24.21 8.63 -7.42
CA ALA A 436 24.18 8.35 -5.99
C ALA A 436 22.83 8.70 -5.32
N SER A 437 22.00 9.54 -5.96
CA SER A 437 20.75 10.02 -5.36
C SER A 437 19.65 10.33 -6.39
N PRO A 438 18.39 10.42 -5.93
CA PRO A 438 17.28 10.89 -6.77
C PRO A 438 17.51 12.30 -7.37
N GLU A 439 18.18 13.19 -6.65
CA GLU A 439 18.51 14.54 -7.11
C GLU A 439 19.50 14.51 -8.30
N GLU A 440 20.44 13.56 -8.29
CA GLU A 440 21.34 13.34 -9.42
C GLU A 440 20.62 12.75 -10.62
N ALA A 441 19.69 11.83 -10.40
CA ALA A 441 18.83 11.31 -11.44
C ALA A 441 17.98 12.43 -12.08
N ALA A 442 17.44 13.36 -11.26
CA ALA A 442 16.72 14.53 -11.76
C ALA A 442 17.59 15.42 -12.64
N ARG A 443 18.84 15.69 -12.21
CA ARG A 443 19.80 16.48 -13.02
C ARG A 443 20.13 15.80 -14.35
N TRP A 444 20.32 14.47 -14.33
CA TRP A 444 20.53 13.70 -15.53
C TRP A 444 19.33 13.79 -16.48
N LEU A 445 18.11 13.57 -15.98
CA LEU A 445 16.89 13.65 -16.78
C LEU A 445 16.67 15.05 -17.35
N SER A 446 16.92 16.12 -16.57
CA SER A 446 16.79 17.50 -17.04
C SER A 446 17.76 17.84 -18.19
N ARG A 447 18.94 17.21 -18.23
CA ARG A 447 19.97 17.44 -19.24
C ARG A 447 19.79 16.56 -20.48
N GLU A 448 19.43 15.30 -20.29
CA GLU A 448 19.55 14.25 -21.31
C GLU A 448 18.20 13.79 -21.90
N ALA A 449 17.08 13.99 -21.17
CA ALA A 449 15.77 13.60 -21.69
C ALA A 449 15.31 14.51 -22.82
N ARG A 450 14.68 13.94 -23.85
CA ARG A 450 14.33 14.61 -25.10
C ARG A 450 12.89 14.31 -25.52
N ASP A 451 12.34 15.17 -26.35
CA ASP A 451 11.01 14.98 -26.92
C ASP A 451 10.84 13.63 -27.63
N GLY A 452 9.83 12.91 -27.19
CA GLY A 452 9.52 11.57 -27.67
C GLY A 452 10.15 10.43 -26.87
N ASP A 453 10.90 10.74 -25.80
CA ASP A 453 11.33 9.73 -24.83
C ASP A 453 10.15 9.20 -24.02
N VAL A 454 10.27 7.94 -23.62
CA VAL A 454 9.43 7.32 -22.58
C VAL A 454 10.33 6.88 -21.43
N VAL A 455 10.03 7.36 -20.23
CA VAL A 455 10.84 7.17 -19.03
C VAL A 455 10.07 6.35 -18.00
N LEU A 456 10.64 5.26 -17.52
CA LEU A 456 10.15 4.52 -16.36
C LEU A 456 10.97 4.93 -15.13
N LEU A 457 10.30 5.35 -14.07
CA LEU A 457 10.89 5.56 -12.74
C LEU A 457 10.41 4.45 -11.80
N LYS A 458 11.33 3.63 -11.26
CA LYS A 458 10.96 2.52 -10.35
C LYS A 458 12.04 2.25 -9.31
N ALA A 459 11.66 2.22 -8.03
CA ALA A 459 12.55 1.96 -6.92
C ALA A 459 11.83 1.40 -5.69
N SER A 460 12.57 0.82 -4.75
CA SER A 460 12.05 0.55 -3.40
C SER A 460 11.73 1.84 -2.65
N ARG A 461 10.78 1.76 -1.71
CA ARG A 461 10.26 2.93 -0.96
C ARG A 461 11.35 3.77 -0.29
N GLY A 462 12.37 3.11 0.27
CA GLY A 462 13.49 3.79 0.97
C GLY A 462 14.44 4.58 0.07
N VAL A 463 14.32 4.46 -1.27
CA VAL A 463 15.12 5.27 -2.22
C VAL A 463 14.47 6.63 -2.45
N GLU A 464 13.14 6.75 -2.30
CA GLU A 464 12.35 7.98 -2.53
C GLU A 464 12.54 8.56 -3.94
N LEU A 465 12.57 7.67 -4.96
CA LEU A 465 12.89 8.05 -6.35
C LEU A 465 11.86 9.03 -6.94
N GLU A 466 10.66 9.15 -6.39
CA GLU A 466 9.68 10.17 -6.76
C GLU A 466 10.23 11.60 -6.66
N LYS A 467 11.20 11.85 -5.77
CA LYS A 467 11.88 13.16 -5.67
C LYS A 467 12.56 13.55 -6.97
N ALA A 468 13.07 12.56 -7.73
CA ALA A 468 13.65 12.84 -9.04
C ALA A 468 12.61 13.40 -10.02
N LEU A 469 11.39 12.86 -10.00
CA LEU A 469 10.29 13.36 -10.83
C LEU A 469 9.85 14.77 -10.40
N GLU A 470 9.68 14.99 -9.11
CA GLU A 470 9.27 16.28 -8.53
C GLU A 470 10.26 17.40 -8.94
N ILE A 471 11.56 17.19 -8.69
CA ILE A 471 12.62 18.14 -9.06
C ILE A 471 12.67 18.38 -10.58
N TRP A 472 12.54 17.32 -11.38
CA TRP A 472 12.55 17.43 -12.83
C TRP A 472 11.35 18.24 -13.35
N GLN A 473 10.15 18.01 -12.81
CA GLN A 473 8.95 18.77 -13.14
C GLN A 473 9.10 20.27 -12.78
N GLU A 474 9.62 20.58 -11.59
CA GLU A 474 9.89 21.96 -11.16
C GLU A 474 10.89 22.66 -12.09
N SER A 475 11.96 21.96 -12.48
CA SER A 475 12.95 22.46 -13.44
C SER A 475 12.32 22.74 -14.81
N ALA A 476 11.51 21.82 -15.34
CA ALA A 476 10.83 22.00 -16.62
C ALA A 476 9.85 23.18 -16.61
N ILE A 477 9.12 23.39 -15.51
CA ILE A 477 8.23 24.54 -15.32
C ILE A 477 9.04 25.85 -15.21
N SER A 478 10.20 25.83 -14.58
CA SER A 478 11.03 27.04 -14.40
C SER A 478 11.58 27.58 -15.72
N HIS A 479 11.72 26.77 -16.74
CA HIS A 479 12.18 27.16 -18.06
C HIS A 479 11.06 27.60 -19.01
N GLN A 480 9.79 27.59 -18.60
CA GLN A 480 8.65 28.04 -19.42
C GLN A 480 8.35 29.53 -19.25
N PRO A 481 7.76 30.21 -20.26
CA PRO A 481 7.34 31.60 -20.16
C PRO A 481 6.36 31.85 -19.02
N LEU A 482 6.43 32.99 -18.33
CA LEU A 482 5.64 33.38 -17.17
C LEU A 482 4.11 33.18 -17.33
N ALA A 483 3.57 33.33 -18.54
CA ALA A 483 2.15 33.14 -18.83
C ALA A 483 1.71 31.65 -18.68
N VAL A 484 2.56 30.71 -19.10
CA VAL A 484 2.31 29.27 -19.04
C VAL A 484 2.50 28.74 -17.60
N ARG A 485 3.45 29.31 -16.86
CA ARG A 485 3.67 28.99 -15.43
C ARG A 485 2.43 29.20 -14.57
N LYS A 486 1.71 30.31 -14.78
CA LYS A 486 0.49 30.62 -13.99
C LYS A 486 -0.66 29.68 -14.28
N SER A 487 -0.79 29.17 -15.50
CA SER A 487 -1.82 28.19 -15.87
C SER A 487 -1.56 26.80 -15.23
N LEU A 488 -0.31 26.31 -15.30
CA LEU A 488 0.07 25.00 -14.76
C LEU A 488 0.01 24.92 -13.23
N LEU A 489 0.35 26.02 -12.53
CA LEU A 489 0.25 26.09 -11.07
C LEU A 489 -1.21 26.14 -10.57
N ASN A 490 -2.14 26.61 -11.39
CA ASN A 490 -3.56 26.60 -11.07
C ASN A 490 -4.23 25.22 -11.29
N ASP A 491 -3.75 24.45 -12.28
CA ASP A 491 -4.26 23.09 -12.53
C ASP A 491 -3.77 22.05 -11.50
N GLN A 492 -2.66 22.31 -10.80
CA GLN A 492 -2.12 21.43 -9.76
C GLN A 492 -2.71 21.67 -8.36
N ARG A 493 -3.55 22.66 -8.15
CA ARG A 493 -4.26 22.83 -6.88
C ARG A 493 -5.29 21.71 -6.74
N PRO A 494 -5.31 20.95 -5.62
CA PRO A 494 -6.35 19.99 -5.37
C PRO A 494 -7.70 20.73 -5.47
N LYS A 495 -8.57 20.27 -6.35
CA LYS A 495 -9.97 20.73 -6.36
C LYS A 495 -10.54 20.35 -5.01
N THR A 496 -10.61 21.31 -4.09
CA THR A 496 -11.42 21.19 -2.89
C THR A 496 -12.83 20.89 -3.35
N LYS A 497 -13.27 19.66 -3.15
CA LYS A 497 -14.69 19.35 -3.23
C LYS A 497 -15.33 20.02 -2.02
N ASP A 498 -15.90 21.20 -2.23
CA ASP A 498 -16.99 21.67 -1.39
C ASP A 498 -18.16 20.68 -1.59
N HIS A 499 -18.39 19.89 -0.55
CA HIS A 499 -19.69 19.46 -0.01
C HIS A 499 -19.49 18.44 1.12
#